data_6dfda3d79fe65e42b70676beca4a5343
#
_entry.id   6dfda3d79fe65e42b70676beca4a5343
#
_cell.length_a   1.000
_cell.length_b   1.000
_cell.length_c   1.000
_cell.angle_alpha   90.00
_cell.angle_beta   90.00
_cell.angle_gamma   90.00
#
_symmetry.space_group_name_H-M   'P 1'
#
loop_
_entity.id
_entity.type
_entity.pdbx_description
1 polymer ?
#
loop_
_entity_poly.entity_id
_entity_poly.type
_entity_poly.pdbx_seq_one_letter_code
_entity_poly.pdbx_strand_id
1 'polypeptide(L)'
;MLFRSLTTVEAFRGIPQHPVYAAFKAAVTQFGKSLALDVGRHGIRVNDIAPDVTQSEQLRYDRWLTPDDQQRIPTWVPIGRLGQPQDPAGAALFLASDLGAFITGTTIHCDGGTHAAGGWYRSAADDRGWTNRPRDP
;
A
#
# COMPACT_ATOMS: atom_id res chain seq x y z
N MET A 1 -0.05 19.67 -14.62
CA MET A 1 -0.39 19.73 -13.16
C MET A 1 -0.64 18.30 -12.66
N LEU A 2 -0.32 18.00 -11.42
CA LEU A 2 -0.56 16.68 -10.81
C LEU A 2 -1.44 16.84 -9.56
N PHE A 3 -2.52 16.09 -9.48
CA PHE A 3 -3.25 15.80 -8.25
C PHE A 3 -2.92 14.39 -7.78
N ARG A 4 -2.69 14.20 -6.50
CA ARG A 4 -2.45 12.88 -5.90
C ARG A 4 -3.08 12.80 -4.52
N SER A 5 -3.55 11.63 -4.16
CA SER A 5 -4.02 11.35 -2.80
C SER A 5 -3.32 10.14 -2.20
N LEU A 6 -3.34 10.06 -0.88
CA LEU A 6 -2.93 8.86 -0.16
C LEU A 6 -4.19 8.06 0.19
N THR A 7 -4.31 6.91 -0.43
CA THR A 7 -5.29 5.89 -0.08
C THR A 7 -4.63 4.83 0.82
N THR A 8 -4.95 3.59 0.66
CA THR A 8 -4.36 2.46 1.38
C THR A 8 -4.65 1.18 0.61
N VAL A 9 -3.89 0.12 0.83
CA VAL A 9 -4.24 -1.21 0.31
C VAL A 9 -5.57 -1.72 0.84
N GLU A 10 -6.02 -1.22 1.99
CA GLU A 10 -7.32 -1.55 2.59
C GLU A 10 -8.53 -1.02 1.79
N ALA A 11 -8.28 -0.17 0.80
CA ALA A 11 -9.28 0.19 -0.21
C ALA A 11 -9.58 -0.94 -1.20
N PHE A 12 -8.75 -1.98 -1.23
CA PHE A 12 -8.77 -3.08 -2.20
C PHE A 12 -8.94 -4.46 -1.53
N ARG A 13 -8.85 -4.53 -0.21
CA ARG A 13 -9.02 -5.73 0.59
C ARG A 13 -9.74 -5.41 1.91
N GLY A 14 -10.25 -6.44 2.60
CA GLY A 14 -10.86 -6.25 3.92
C GLY A 14 -9.83 -5.96 5.01
N ILE A 15 -10.22 -5.12 5.96
CA ILE A 15 -9.50 -4.90 7.22
C ILE A 15 -10.46 -5.15 8.39
N PRO A 16 -10.15 -6.05 9.33
CA PRO A 16 -10.96 -6.27 10.52
C PRO A 16 -11.09 -5.00 11.35
N GLN A 17 -12.26 -4.79 11.96
CA GLN A 17 -12.57 -3.70 12.89
C GLN A 17 -12.60 -2.28 12.29
N HIS A 18 -12.25 -2.10 10.99
CA HIS A 18 -12.18 -0.79 10.35
C HIS A 18 -12.98 -0.70 9.02
N PRO A 19 -14.24 -1.23 8.95
CA PRO A 19 -14.98 -1.25 7.69
C PRO A 19 -15.28 0.14 7.14
N VAL A 20 -15.56 1.11 8.02
CA VAL A 20 -15.83 2.51 7.62
C VAL A 20 -14.59 3.16 7.02
N TYR A 21 -13.41 2.95 7.62
CA TYR A 21 -12.16 3.45 7.09
C TYR A 21 -11.89 2.89 5.68
N ALA A 22 -12.02 1.58 5.49
CA ALA A 22 -11.83 0.93 4.19
C ALA A 22 -12.81 1.48 3.14
N ALA A 23 -14.09 1.66 3.50
CA ALA A 23 -15.09 2.22 2.60
C ALA A 23 -14.75 3.64 2.14
N PHE A 24 -14.35 4.53 3.07
CA PHE A 24 -13.92 5.89 2.71
C PHE A 24 -12.67 5.90 1.83
N LYS A 25 -11.71 5.04 2.10
CA LYS A 25 -10.49 4.93 1.29
C LYS A 25 -10.77 4.37 -0.11
N ALA A 26 -11.71 3.42 -0.24
CA ALA A 26 -12.18 2.94 -1.53
C ALA A 26 -12.91 4.05 -2.31
N ALA A 27 -13.72 4.87 -1.63
CA ALA A 27 -14.37 6.02 -2.25
C ALA A 27 -13.36 7.05 -2.78
N VAL A 28 -12.30 7.36 -2.03
CA VAL A 28 -11.21 8.25 -2.48
C VAL A 28 -10.54 7.69 -3.73
N THR A 29 -10.24 6.40 -3.74
CA THR A 29 -9.63 5.73 -4.91
C THR A 29 -10.53 5.80 -6.14
N GLN A 30 -11.83 5.54 -5.99
CA GLN A 30 -12.76 5.62 -7.12
C GLN A 30 -12.99 7.06 -7.58
N PHE A 31 -13.02 8.03 -6.66
CA PHE A 31 -13.08 9.45 -6.98
C PHE A 31 -11.87 9.88 -7.83
N GLY A 32 -10.66 9.47 -7.45
CA GLY A 32 -9.43 9.76 -8.19
C GLY A 32 -9.50 9.28 -9.65
N LYS A 33 -9.99 8.05 -9.87
CA LYS A 33 -10.18 7.49 -11.22
C LYS A 33 -11.16 8.33 -12.06
N SER A 34 -12.31 8.68 -11.49
CA SER A 34 -13.33 9.47 -12.19
C SER A 34 -12.81 10.87 -12.50
N LEU A 35 -12.18 11.52 -11.52
CA LEU A 35 -11.61 12.85 -11.70
C LEU A 35 -10.52 12.88 -12.78
N ALA A 36 -9.71 11.82 -12.89
CA ALA A 36 -8.68 11.72 -13.93
C ALA A 36 -9.26 11.84 -15.33
N LEU A 37 -10.45 11.28 -15.57
CA LEU A 37 -11.14 11.36 -16.86
C LEU A 37 -11.66 12.78 -17.13
N ASP A 38 -12.22 13.43 -16.12
CA ASP A 38 -12.80 14.76 -16.26
C ASP A 38 -11.74 15.83 -16.57
N VAL A 39 -10.58 15.74 -15.91
CA VAL A 39 -9.54 16.78 -15.97
C VAL A 39 -8.39 16.48 -16.93
N GLY A 40 -8.33 15.26 -17.45
CA GLY A 40 -7.24 14.80 -18.33
C GLY A 40 -7.06 15.70 -19.58
N ARG A 41 -8.16 16.17 -20.17
CA ARG A 41 -8.17 17.11 -21.30
C ARG A 41 -7.47 18.44 -21.01
N HIS A 42 -7.30 18.78 -19.73
CA HIS A 42 -6.61 20.00 -19.29
C HIS A 42 -5.13 19.74 -18.94
N GLY A 43 -4.60 18.57 -19.28
CA GLY A 43 -3.22 18.17 -18.93
C GLY A 43 -3.02 17.95 -17.43
N ILE A 44 -4.09 17.68 -16.69
CA ILE A 44 -4.04 17.40 -15.25
C ILE A 44 -4.07 15.89 -15.06
N ARG A 45 -3.09 15.36 -14.36
CA ARG A 45 -3.01 13.95 -13.99
C ARG A 45 -3.49 13.75 -12.56
N VAL A 46 -4.24 12.69 -12.31
CA VAL A 46 -4.76 12.32 -10.99
C VAL A 46 -4.39 10.87 -10.72
N ASN A 47 -3.65 10.64 -9.65
CA ASN A 47 -3.21 9.31 -9.24
C ASN A 47 -3.25 9.17 -7.73
N ASP A 48 -3.39 7.93 -7.27
CA ASP A 48 -3.37 7.59 -5.86
C ASP A 48 -2.13 6.78 -5.51
N ILE A 49 -1.71 6.86 -4.27
CA ILE A 49 -0.68 6.01 -3.69
C ILE A 49 -1.32 5.24 -2.55
N ALA A 50 -1.17 3.92 -2.55
CA ALA A 50 -1.72 3.01 -1.55
C ALA A 50 -0.60 2.38 -0.73
N PRO A 51 -0.19 3.00 0.38
CA PRO A 51 0.70 2.37 1.34
C PRO A 51 -0.02 1.25 2.11
N ASP A 52 0.77 0.33 2.63
CA ASP A 52 0.41 -0.55 3.75
C ASP A 52 1.43 -0.30 4.88
N VAL A 53 1.41 -1.05 5.91
CA VAL A 53 2.33 -1.18 7.07
C VAL A 53 3.55 -0.24 7.06
N THR A 54 3.28 1.04 6.85
CA THR A 54 4.29 2.09 6.74
C THR A 54 4.40 2.85 8.06
N GLN A 55 5.62 2.99 8.57
CA GLN A 55 5.93 3.77 9.76
C GLN A 55 5.49 5.23 9.59
N SER A 56 4.84 5.80 10.59
CA SER A 56 4.43 7.20 10.60
C SER A 56 4.33 7.71 12.04
N GLU A 57 4.17 9.00 12.24
CA GLU A 57 3.94 9.57 13.57
C GLU A 57 2.65 9.03 14.21
N GLN A 58 1.64 8.74 13.39
CA GLN A 58 0.37 8.18 13.87
C GLN A 58 0.47 6.68 14.12
N LEU A 59 1.24 5.96 13.32
CA LEU A 59 1.41 4.51 13.39
C LEU A 59 2.87 4.17 13.69
N ARG A 60 3.17 4.10 14.97
CA ARG A 60 4.50 3.81 15.50
C ARG A 60 4.67 2.31 15.70
N TYR A 61 4.89 1.57 14.61
CA TYR A 61 5.09 0.12 14.66
C TYR A 61 6.25 -0.30 15.56
N ASP A 62 7.28 0.55 15.67
CA ASP A 62 8.39 0.36 16.59
C ASP A 62 7.95 0.31 18.07
N ARG A 63 6.78 0.87 18.39
CA ARG A 63 6.20 0.85 19.74
C ARG A 63 5.11 -0.21 19.94
N TRP A 64 4.53 -0.71 18.85
CA TRP A 64 3.39 -1.61 18.90
C TRP A 64 3.79 -3.06 18.67
N LEU A 65 4.86 -3.30 17.91
CA LEU A 65 5.34 -4.63 17.62
C LEU A 65 6.31 -5.08 18.70
N THR A 66 6.08 -6.27 19.24
CA THR A 66 7.05 -6.94 20.10
C THR A 66 8.28 -7.34 19.30
N PRO A 67 9.42 -7.68 19.95
CA PRO A 67 10.59 -8.21 19.25
C PRO A 67 10.27 -9.47 18.43
N ASP A 68 9.35 -10.31 18.89
CA ASP A 68 8.91 -11.52 18.20
C ASP A 68 8.09 -11.16 16.94
N ASP A 69 7.16 -10.20 17.05
CA ASP A 69 6.43 -9.70 15.88
C ASP A 69 7.38 -9.13 14.82
N GLN A 70 8.42 -8.40 15.23
CA GLN A 70 9.41 -7.84 14.33
C GLN A 70 10.18 -8.94 13.57
N GLN A 71 10.53 -10.04 14.23
CA GLN A 71 11.18 -11.19 13.57
C GLN A 71 10.25 -11.87 12.55
N ARG A 72 8.93 -11.75 12.73
CA ARG A 72 7.93 -12.35 11.83
C ARG A 72 7.59 -11.48 10.62
N ILE A 73 8.01 -10.22 10.57
CA ILE A 73 7.71 -9.34 9.44
C ILE A 73 7.98 -10.01 8.08
N PRO A 74 9.13 -10.69 7.85
CA PRO A 74 9.40 -11.34 6.57
C PRO A 74 8.43 -12.47 6.20
N THR A 75 7.63 -12.96 7.13
CA THR A 75 6.65 -14.02 6.84
C THR A 75 5.40 -13.49 6.15
N TRP A 76 5.04 -12.23 6.37
CA TRP A 76 3.82 -11.62 5.84
C TRP A 76 4.03 -10.37 4.99
N VAL A 77 5.20 -9.72 5.09
CA VAL A 77 5.61 -8.65 4.17
C VAL A 77 6.62 -9.24 3.17
N PRO A 78 6.26 -9.44 1.91
CA PRO A 78 7.13 -10.11 0.94
C PRO A 78 8.52 -9.52 0.79
N ILE A 79 8.66 -8.18 0.86
CA ILE A 79 9.96 -7.50 0.79
C ILE A 79 10.78 -7.62 2.10
N GLY A 80 10.19 -8.18 3.17
CA GLY A 80 10.87 -8.53 4.42
C GLY A 80 11.05 -7.40 5.44
N ARG A 81 10.46 -6.23 5.22
CA ARG A 81 10.53 -5.10 6.14
C ARG A 81 9.25 -4.27 6.14
N LEU A 82 9.06 -3.48 7.19
CA LEU A 82 8.03 -2.44 7.20
C LEU A 82 8.40 -1.30 6.24
N GLY A 83 7.37 -0.65 5.72
CA GLY A 83 7.51 0.57 4.94
C GLY A 83 8.02 1.73 5.80
N GLN A 84 8.77 2.61 5.17
CA GLN A 84 9.22 3.88 5.74
C GLN A 84 8.53 5.04 4.99
N PRO A 85 8.41 6.24 5.57
CA PRO A 85 7.80 7.39 4.88
C PRO A 85 8.41 7.70 3.51
N GLN A 86 9.68 7.36 3.32
CA GLN A 86 10.39 7.54 2.05
C GLN A 86 9.89 6.63 0.93
N ASP A 87 9.32 5.45 1.27
CA ASP A 87 8.82 4.51 0.26
C ASP A 87 7.65 5.14 -0.55
N PRO A 88 6.53 5.59 0.07
CA PRO A 88 5.49 6.29 -0.66
C PRO A 88 5.92 7.68 -1.18
N ALA A 89 6.88 8.35 -0.54
CA ALA A 89 7.43 9.60 -1.04
C ALA A 89 8.17 9.41 -2.37
N GLY A 90 8.89 8.29 -2.54
CA GLY A 90 9.51 7.91 -3.82
C GLY A 90 8.50 7.75 -4.94
N ALA A 91 7.39 7.06 -4.68
CA ALA A 91 6.29 6.94 -5.64
C ALA A 91 5.65 8.30 -5.97
N ALA A 92 5.50 9.17 -4.97
CA ALA A 92 4.99 10.52 -5.17
C ALA A 92 5.92 11.35 -6.07
N LEU A 93 7.23 11.26 -5.84
CA LEU A 93 8.25 11.94 -6.65
C LEU A 93 8.25 11.42 -8.10
N PHE A 94 8.19 10.11 -8.28
CA PHE A 94 8.07 9.49 -9.62
C PHE A 94 6.85 10.04 -10.36
N LEU A 95 5.67 10.01 -9.73
CA LEU A 95 4.44 10.53 -10.34
C LEU A 95 4.53 12.05 -10.62
N ALA A 96 5.29 12.80 -9.82
CA ALA A 96 5.45 14.25 -9.99
C ALA A 96 6.44 14.63 -11.09
N SER A 97 7.32 13.72 -11.46
CA SER A 97 8.34 13.94 -12.50
C SER A 97 7.81 13.66 -13.90
N ASP A 98 8.63 13.98 -14.91
CA ASP A 98 8.35 13.66 -16.31
C ASP A 98 8.31 12.15 -16.59
N LEU A 99 8.92 11.33 -15.73
CA LEU A 99 8.83 9.87 -15.83
C LEU A 99 7.40 9.37 -15.67
N GLY A 100 6.56 10.07 -14.94
CA GLY A 100 5.15 9.77 -14.76
C GLY A 100 4.22 10.51 -15.74
N ALA A 101 4.74 11.18 -16.77
CA ALA A 101 3.96 12.10 -17.63
C ALA A 101 2.74 11.46 -18.31
N PHE A 102 2.79 10.16 -18.60
CA PHE A 102 1.69 9.42 -19.24
C PHE A 102 0.89 8.53 -18.29
N ILE A 103 0.97 8.80 -16.97
CA ILE A 103 0.29 8.02 -15.93
C ILE A 103 -0.79 8.88 -15.28
N THR A 104 -2.07 8.46 -15.43
CA THR A 104 -3.22 9.08 -14.78
C THR A 104 -4.31 8.04 -14.51
N GLY A 105 -5.15 8.26 -13.49
CA GLY A 105 -6.26 7.38 -13.12
C GLY A 105 -5.82 6.07 -12.47
N THR A 106 -4.58 5.96 -11.99
CA THR A 106 -4.05 4.72 -11.41
C THR A 106 -3.77 4.85 -9.92
N THR A 107 -3.61 3.70 -9.27
CA THR A 107 -3.13 3.60 -7.89
C THR A 107 -1.81 2.83 -7.88
N ILE A 108 -0.77 3.42 -7.30
CA ILE A 108 0.50 2.74 -7.06
C ILE A 108 0.48 2.16 -5.64
N HIS A 109 0.58 0.84 -5.54
CA HIS A 109 0.73 0.15 -4.26
C HIS A 109 2.17 0.26 -3.76
N CYS A 110 2.34 0.87 -2.57
CA CYS A 110 3.62 1.00 -1.87
C CYS A 110 3.55 0.20 -0.57
N ASP A 111 3.47 -1.11 -0.68
CA ASP A 111 3.00 -2.01 0.35
C ASP A 111 3.95 -3.19 0.65
N GLY A 112 5.12 -3.20 0.04
CA GLY A 112 6.06 -4.31 0.18
C GLY A 112 5.54 -5.65 -0.35
N GLY A 113 4.47 -5.65 -1.17
CA GLY A 113 3.86 -6.82 -1.77
C GLY A 113 2.73 -7.45 -0.95
N THR A 114 2.29 -6.84 0.15
CA THR A 114 1.25 -7.41 1.02
C THR A 114 -0.09 -7.57 0.31
N HIS A 115 -0.45 -6.65 -0.58
CA HIS A 115 -1.66 -6.76 -1.39
C HIS A 115 -1.56 -7.92 -2.40
N ALA A 116 -0.43 -8.03 -3.07
CA ALA A 116 -0.19 -9.11 -4.03
C ALA A 116 -0.15 -10.50 -3.35
N ALA A 117 0.33 -10.56 -2.12
CA ALA A 117 0.39 -11.81 -1.35
C ALA A 117 -1.01 -12.39 -1.06
N GLY A 118 -2.03 -11.56 -0.86
CA GLY A 118 -3.43 -11.99 -0.83
C GLY A 118 -3.77 -13.11 0.16
N GLY A 119 -3.11 -13.17 1.32
CA GLY A 119 -3.26 -14.26 2.29
C GLY A 119 -2.26 -15.41 2.12
N TRP A 120 -1.24 -15.23 1.30
CA TRP A 120 -0.08 -16.11 1.24
C TRP A 120 1.00 -15.64 2.20
N TYR A 121 1.66 -16.60 2.87
CA TYR A 121 2.70 -16.38 3.87
C TYR A 121 3.95 -17.15 3.48
N ARG A 122 5.11 -16.68 3.89
CA ARG A 122 6.34 -17.46 3.75
C ARG A 122 6.26 -18.71 4.64
N SER A 123 6.66 -19.84 4.09
CA SER A 123 6.76 -21.08 4.84
C SER A 123 7.93 -21.02 5.81
N ALA A 124 7.70 -21.34 7.08
CA ALA A 124 8.77 -21.50 8.05
C ALA A 124 9.64 -22.76 7.80
N ALA A 125 9.14 -23.71 6.98
CA ALA A 125 9.84 -24.96 6.69
C ALA A 125 10.78 -24.86 5.48
N ASP A 126 10.63 -23.84 4.65
CA ASP A 126 11.44 -23.64 3.44
C ASP A 126 11.46 -22.14 3.09
N ASP A 127 12.64 -21.53 3.10
CA ASP A 127 12.84 -20.11 2.79
C ASP A 127 12.34 -19.70 1.40
N ARG A 128 12.15 -20.65 0.49
CA ARG A 128 11.68 -20.44 -0.88
C ARG A 128 10.19 -20.73 -1.06
N GLY A 129 9.58 -21.38 -0.06
CA GLY A 129 8.19 -21.80 -0.12
C GLY A 129 7.21 -20.70 0.29
N TRP A 130 6.00 -20.78 -0.25
CA TRP A 130 4.84 -20.01 0.15
C TRP A 130 3.70 -20.95 0.56
N THR A 131 2.91 -20.55 1.55
CA THR A 131 1.76 -21.31 2.04
C THR A 131 0.58 -20.39 2.30
N ASN A 132 -0.62 -20.87 2.10
CA ASN A 132 -1.86 -20.22 2.55
C ASN A 132 -2.37 -20.78 3.89
N ARG A 133 -1.57 -21.63 4.53
CA ARG A 133 -1.87 -22.19 5.85
C ARG A 133 -0.94 -21.54 6.87
N PRO A 134 -1.38 -20.48 7.59
CA PRO A 134 -0.60 -19.96 8.69
C PRO A 134 -0.39 -21.11 9.69
N ARG A 135 0.85 -21.39 10.01
CA ARG A 135 1.18 -22.34 11.08
C ARG A 135 1.01 -21.58 12.38
N ASP A 136 0.34 -22.20 13.32
CA ASP A 136 0.38 -21.74 14.70
C ASP A 136 1.85 -21.65 15.14
N PRO A 137 2.19 -20.64 15.96
CA PRO A 137 3.54 -20.41 16.44
C PRO A 137 4.07 -21.58 17.24
#